data_59b5b3fa254c0d7a04ce2064354d8388
#
_entry.id   59b5b3fa254c0d7a04ce2064354d8388
#
_cell.length_a   1.000
_cell.length_b   1.000
_cell.length_c   1.000
_cell.angle_alpha   90.00
_cell.angle_beta   90.00
_cell.angle_gamma   90.00
#
_symmetry.space_group_name_H-M   'P 1'
#
loop_
_entity.id
_entity.type
_entity.pdbx_description
1 polymer ?
#
loop_
_entity_poly.entity_id
_entity_poly.type
_entity_poly.pdbx_seq_one_letter_code
_entity_poly.pdbx_strand_id
1 'polypeptide(L)'
;MIKKTLSFLLLLLAAIVFATWQYRLLCVLLFVLLNKGWIKSRPLMSRYEHSYKILVLSLLICILIAIPNYFQRGRTQLIYMDEAGHRKAVPMNIYLLNVLFPEEELMNAGMKATAILPPAELSPFFKNLGNCFILSSENLVRDAQHDFWNGMALTFYWPYNQLSLQGSNPGTFTIAQLHNEIFGTQYDGVYITKPQHYDKDKTYPVCFFAHGYLGSWELYQGLLSNLENCFVVSIGTKDLSGIFGYEDINKIFRFYIPMLKEEGYRIDEERLHLIGLSNGGTASNVALRSFDNRFQTITYISTSCDVVKRSRAKVLMIGGGKDASSANWPVSSKQLQGYGTKTAILFDEEDNHYMMVHQQQRIIDFLNQELELK
;
A
#
# COMPACT_ATOMS: atom_id res chain seq x y z
N MET A 1 17.24 28.36 22.38
CA MET A 1 17.39 26.89 22.28
C MET A 1 16.34 26.27 21.36
N ILE A 2 15.05 26.39 21.64
CA ILE A 2 13.94 25.79 20.87
C ILE A 2 14.03 26.05 19.35
N LYS A 3 14.27 27.30 18.92
CA LYS A 3 14.38 27.63 17.51
C LYS A 3 15.52 26.90 16.77
N LYS A 4 16.69 26.75 17.40
CA LYS A 4 17.83 26.02 16.83
C LYS A 4 17.53 24.53 16.72
N THR A 5 16.92 23.96 17.76
CA THR A 5 16.51 22.55 17.75
C THR A 5 15.47 22.29 16.66
N LEU A 6 14.44 23.14 16.55
CA LEU A 6 13.43 23.00 15.49
C LEU A 6 14.03 23.13 14.09
N SER A 7 14.96 24.08 13.89
CA SER A 7 15.66 24.24 12.61
C SER A 7 16.49 23.02 12.24
N PHE A 8 17.18 22.43 13.22
CA PHE A 8 17.95 21.18 13.02
C PHE A 8 17.02 20.02 12.67
N LEU A 9 15.90 19.86 13.41
CA LEU A 9 14.90 18.83 13.11
C LEU A 9 14.33 18.95 11.71
N LEU A 10 14.00 20.17 11.24
CA LEU A 10 13.51 20.38 9.88
C LEU A 10 14.50 19.94 8.82
N LEU A 11 15.80 20.23 9.01
CA LEU A 11 16.83 19.79 8.07
C LEU A 11 17.01 18.26 8.12
N LEU A 12 16.95 17.66 9.31
CA LEU A 12 17.02 16.22 9.49
C LEU A 12 15.83 15.54 8.79
N LEU A 13 14.61 16.05 8.99
CA LEU A 13 13.41 15.56 8.32
C LEU A 13 13.54 15.66 6.79
N ALA A 14 14.02 16.80 6.28
CA ALA A 14 14.22 16.98 4.85
C ALA A 14 15.27 16.02 4.27
N ALA A 15 16.35 15.75 5.01
CA ALA A 15 17.47 14.96 4.51
C ALA A 15 17.24 13.44 4.61
N ILE A 16 16.62 12.99 5.72
CA ILE A 16 16.62 11.57 6.09
C ILE A 16 15.21 10.97 6.09
N VAL A 17 14.21 11.69 6.64
CA VAL A 17 12.90 11.10 6.93
C VAL A 17 12.00 11.12 5.71
N PHE A 18 11.80 12.28 5.09
CA PHE A 18 10.86 12.39 3.98
C PHE A 18 11.41 11.77 2.69
N ALA A 19 10.58 10.98 2.04
CA ALA A 19 10.89 10.33 0.78
C ALA A 19 10.67 11.29 -0.40
N THR A 20 9.57 12.07 -0.37
CA THR A 20 9.18 12.93 -1.48
C THR A 20 9.88 14.28 -1.44
N TRP A 21 10.22 14.79 -2.60
CA TRP A 21 10.89 16.09 -2.74
C TRP A 21 10.00 17.27 -2.35
N GLN A 22 8.66 17.12 -2.44
CA GLN A 22 7.69 18.12 -2.02
C GLN A 22 7.81 18.44 -0.52
N TYR A 23 7.84 17.40 0.32
CA TYR A 23 8.01 17.57 1.77
C TYR A 23 9.40 18.03 2.15
N ARG A 24 10.43 17.58 1.41
CA ARG A 24 11.80 18.09 1.57
C ARG A 24 11.86 19.61 1.31
N LEU A 25 11.24 20.08 0.23
CA LEU A 25 11.15 21.51 -0.08
C LEU A 25 10.36 22.28 0.98
N LEU A 26 9.25 21.72 1.48
CA LEU A 26 8.47 22.33 2.57
C LEU A 26 9.32 22.50 3.83
N CYS A 27 10.07 21.48 4.23
CA CYS A 27 10.99 21.57 5.37
C CYS A 27 12.09 22.62 5.15
N VAL A 28 12.66 22.70 3.94
CA VAL A 28 13.64 23.72 3.59
C VAL A 28 13.00 25.13 3.65
N LEU A 29 11.80 25.31 3.14
CA LEU A 29 11.07 26.58 3.23
C LEU A 29 10.85 26.99 4.68
N LEU A 30 10.36 26.10 5.53
CA LEU A 30 10.16 26.34 6.95
C LEU A 30 11.48 26.70 7.66
N PHE A 31 12.57 25.99 7.34
CA PHE A 31 13.91 26.32 7.82
C PHE A 31 14.32 27.75 7.43
N VAL A 32 14.13 28.12 6.15
CA VAL A 32 14.46 29.46 5.63
C VAL A 32 13.65 30.54 6.34
N LEU A 33 12.35 30.32 6.56
CA LEU A 33 11.48 31.27 7.26
C LEU A 33 11.88 31.46 8.72
N LEU A 34 12.13 30.33 9.43
CA LEU A 34 12.56 30.35 10.83
C LEU A 34 13.92 31.06 11.02
N ASN A 35 14.82 30.93 10.06
CA ASN A 35 16.19 31.47 10.16
C ASN A 35 16.40 32.74 9.32
N LYS A 36 15.34 33.50 9.03
CA LYS A 36 15.35 34.71 8.21
C LYS A 36 16.51 35.66 8.51
N GLY A 37 16.73 35.98 9.82
CA GLY A 37 17.79 36.93 10.24
C GLY A 37 19.19 36.41 9.91
N TRP A 38 19.45 35.14 10.20
CA TRP A 38 20.73 34.48 9.92
C TRP A 38 20.99 34.35 8.40
N ILE A 39 19.97 33.99 7.62
CA ILE A 39 20.10 33.88 6.17
C ILE A 39 20.37 35.22 5.52
N LYS A 40 19.64 36.29 5.93
CA LYS A 40 19.85 37.64 5.43
C LYS A 40 21.23 38.20 5.75
N SER A 41 21.88 37.75 6.84
CA SER A 41 23.22 38.18 7.22
C SER A 41 24.32 37.56 6.38
N ARG A 42 24.01 36.56 5.53
CA ARG A 42 25.01 35.92 4.66
C ARG A 42 25.44 36.83 3.50
N PRO A 43 26.73 36.84 3.10
CA PRO A 43 27.24 37.77 2.09
C PRO A 43 26.42 37.81 0.79
N LEU A 44 26.02 36.61 0.30
CA LEU A 44 25.20 36.52 -0.91
C LEU A 44 23.81 37.14 -0.75
N MET A 45 23.18 37.01 0.43
CA MET A 45 21.85 37.52 0.70
C MET A 45 21.85 38.98 1.12
N SER A 46 22.94 39.46 1.74
CA SER A 46 23.11 40.85 2.14
C SER A 46 23.47 41.77 0.97
N ARG A 47 24.10 41.21 -0.08
CA ARG A 47 24.52 41.97 -1.27
C ARG A 47 23.36 42.52 -2.09
N TYR A 48 22.22 41.80 -2.08
CA TYR A 48 21.04 42.15 -2.86
C TYR A 48 19.83 42.28 -1.96
N GLU A 49 19.19 43.41 -1.93
CA GLU A 49 18.06 43.72 -1.05
C GLU A 49 16.89 42.71 -1.14
N HIS A 50 16.70 42.15 -2.32
CA HIS A 50 15.57 41.28 -2.59
C HIS A 50 15.91 39.76 -2.60
N SER A 51 17.18 39.40 -2.42
CA SER A 51 17.63 37.98 -2.54
C SER A 51 16.85 37.02 -1.65
N TYR A 52 16.55 37.44 -0.41
CA TYR A 52 15.76 36.61 0.51
C TYR A 52 14.31 36.40 0.02
N LYS A 53 13.70 37.47 -0.50
CA LYS A 53 12.32 37.41 -1.03
C LYS A 53 12.27 36.53 -2.27
N ILE A 54 13.27 36.64 -3.14
CA ILE A 54 13.40 35.79 -4.33
C ILE A 54 13.55 34.31 -3.92
N LEU A 55 14.41 33.99 -2.93
CA LEU A 55 14.57 32.66 -2.43
C LEU A 55 13.24 32.06 -1.91
N VAL A 56 12.53 32.80 -1.05
CA VAL A 56 11.24 32.36 -0.51
C VAL A 56 10.22 32.20 -1.62
N LEU A 57 10.13 33.12 -2.55
CA LEU A 57 9.20 33.04 -3.68
C LEU A 57 9.52 31.85 -4.59
N SER A 58 10.81 31.63 -4.88
CA SER A 58 11.24 30.46 -5.68
C SER A 58 10.86 29.14 -5.02
N LEU A 59 11.07 29.01 -3.70
CA LEU A 59 10.66 27.81 -2.95
C LEU A 59 9.15 27.61 -2.96
N LEU A 60 8.36 28.68 -2.81
CA LEU A 60 6.90 28.64 -2.89
C LEU A 60 6.44 28.22 -4.30
N ILE A 61 7.03 28.77 -5.35
CA ILE A 61 6.72 28.38 -6.74
C ILE A 61 7.05 26.91 -6.97
N CYS A 62 8.21 26.43 -6.50
CA CYS A 62 8.56 25.02 -6.60
C CYS A 62 7.53 24.13 -5.88
N ILE A 63 7.08 24.50 -4.69
CA ILE A 63 6.04 23.77 -3.95
C ILE A 63 4.72 23.80 -4.71
N LEU A 64 4.29 24.95 -5.22
CA LEU A 64 3.06 25.09 -6.00
C LEU A 64 3.08 24.27 -7.30
N ILE A 65 4.22 24.18 -7.97
CA ILE A 65 4.39 23.31 -9.16
C ILE A 65 4.38 21.84 -8.75
N ALA A 66 4.89 21.52 -7.58
CA ALA A 66 4.94 20.14 -7.07
C ALA A 66 3.56 19.59 -6.69
N ILE A 67 2.67 20.42 -6.14
CA ILE A 67 1.34 20.02 -5.70
C ILE A 67 0.53 19.35 -6.82
N PRO A 68 0.36 19.93 -8.02
CA PRO A 68 -0.35 19.26 -9.11
C PRO A 68 0.26 17.92 -9.50
N ASN A 69 1.59 17.83 -9.55
CA ASN A 69 2.29 16.58 -9.85
C ASN A 69 2.08 15.53 -8.76
N TYR A 70 2.00 15.95 -7.51
CA TYR A 70 1.68 15.05 -6.39
C TYR A 70 0.27 14.48 -6.50
N PHE A 71 -0.68 15.21 -7.08
CA PHE A 71 -2.07 14.81 -7.27
C PHE A 71 -2.38 14.19 -8.64
N GLN A 72 -1.41 14.09 -9.53
CA GLN A 72 -1.59 13.38 -10.81
C GLN A 72 -1.78 11.88 -10.55
N ARG A 73 -2.86 11.35 -11.08
CA ARG A 73 -3.28 9.97 -10.80
C ARG A 73 -2.59 8.91 -11.67
N GLY A 74 -1.85 9.30 -12.71
CA GLY A 74 -1.20 8.34 -13.61
C GLY A 74 -2.13 7.22 -14.06
N ARG A 75 -1.74 5.95 -13.82
CA ARG A 75 -2.60 4.77 -14.07
C ARG A 75 -3.53 4.44 -12.91
N THR A 76 -3.32 5.04 -11.75
CA THR A 76 -4.06 4.72 -10.51
C THR A 76 -5.10 5.79 -10.22
N GLN A 77 -6.29 5.36 -9.84
CA GLN A 77 -7.43 6.19 -9.49
C GLN A 77 -8.02 5.73 -8.16
N LEU A 78 -8.26 6.67 -7.24
CA LEU A 78 -9.01 6.42 -6.01
C LEU A 78 -10.46 6.87 -6.18
N ILE A 79 -11.39 6.02 -5.83
CA ILE A 79 -12.82 6.33 -5.80
C ILE A 79 -13.34 6.12 -4.38
N TYR A 80 -13.98 7.13 -3.83
CA TYR A 80 -14.71 7.06 -2.56
C TYR A 80 -16.18 6.79 -2.78
N MET A 81 -16.77 5.97 -1.91
CA MET A 81 -18.18 5.61 -1.92
C MET A 81 -18.78 5.70 -0.52
N ASP A 82 -20.10 5.91 -0.44
CA ASP A 82 -20.85 5.72 0.80
C ASP A 82 -21.21 4.24 1.01
N GLU A 83 -21.89 3.94 2.13
CA GLU A 83 -22.32 2.57 2.44
C GLU A 83 -23.27 1.97 1.41
N ALA A 84 -24.01 2.80 0.70
CA ALA A 84 -24.92 2.38 -0.37
C ALA A 84 -24.21 2.18 -1.72
N GLY A 85 -22.90 2.46 -1.78
CA GLY A 85 -22.09 2.34 -2.99
C GLY A 85 -22.14 3.56 -3.90
N HIS A 86 -22.75 4.67 -3.47
CA HIS A 86 -22.77 5.88 -4.29
C HIS A 86 -21.43 6.63 -4.19
N ARG A 87 -20.95 7.07 -5.34
CA ARG A 87 -19.71 7.86 -5.43
C ARG A 87 -19.80 9.15 -4.63
N LYS A 88 -18.78 9.43 -3.83
CA LYS A 88 -18.62 10.64 -3.03
C LYS A 88 -17.34 11.37 -3.36
N ALA A 89 -17.36 12.69 -3.19
CA ALA A 89 -16.13 13.47 -3.16
C ALA A 89 -15.32 13.14 -1.90
N VAL A 90 -14.00 13.18 -2.01
CA VAL A 90 -13.12 13.04 -0.84
C VAL A 90 -13.44 14.18 0.13
N PRO A 91 -13.79 13.89 1.40
CA PRO A 91 -14.03 14.92 2.39
C PRO A 91 -12.81 15.84 2.55
N MET A 92 -13.04 17.13 2.65
CA MET A 92 -11.96 18.13 2.70
C MET A 92 -10.99 17.91 3.87
N ASN A 93 -11.49 17.45 5.00
CA ASN A 93 -10.67 17.15 6.17
C ASN A 93 -9.77 15.92 5.95
N ILE A 94 -10.22 14.87 5.27
CA ILE A 94 -9.39 13.73 4.85
C ILE A 94 -8.31 14.22 3.88
N TYR A 95 -8.72 15.02 2.90
CA TYR A 95 -7.80 15.62 1.94
C TYR A 95 -6.70 16.44 2.62
N LEU A 96 -7.08 17.32 3.56
CA LEU A 96 -6.12 18.17 4.30
C LEU A 96 -5.20 17.35 5.21
N LEU A 97 -5.73 16.33 5.92
CA LEU A 97 -4.93 15.44 6.74
C LEU A 97 -3.89 14.71 5.90
N ASN A 98 -4.28 14.25 4.74
CA ASN A 98 -3.39 13.53 3.85
C ASN A 98 -2.33 14.42 3.19
N VAL A 99 -2.65 15.69 2.93
CA VAL A 99 -1.66 16.69 2.50
C VAL A 99 -0.65 17.01 3.61
N LEU A 100 -1.11 17.06 4.88
CA LEU A 100 -0.27 17.36 6.02
C LEU A 100 0.55 16.15 6.50
N PHE A 101 -0.04 14.98 6.43
CA PHE A 101 0.54 13.71 6.92
C PHE A 101 0.27 12.59 5.91
N PRO A 102 0.92 12.61 4.75
CA PRO A 102 0.70 11.57 3.75
C PRO A 102 1.18 10.23 4.26
N GLU A 103 0.40 9.20 3.99
CA GLU A 103 0.66 7.84 4.49
C GLU A 103 2.03 7.33 4.06
N GLU A 104 2.43 7.60 2.82
CA GLU A 104 3.72 7.19 2.27
C GLU A 104 4.88 7.75 3.09
N GLU A 105 4.78 9.00 3.53
CA GLU A 105 5.81 9.62 4.35
C GLU A 105 5.80 9.09 5.78
N LEU A 106 4.63 8.81 6.34
CA LEU A 106 4.50 8.21 7.67
C LEU A 106 5.03 6.77 7.67
N MET A 107 4.70 5.98 6.65
CA MET A 107 5.22 4.62 6.51
C MET A 107 6.73 4.62 6.31
N ASN A 108 7.25 5.49 5.46
CA ASN A 108 8.70 5.64 5.25
C ASN A 108 9.42 6.05 6.56
N ALA A 109 8.86 6.98 7.32
CA ALA A 109 9.41 7.38 8.60
C ALA A 109 9.35 6.23 9.63
N GLY A 110 8.23 5.51 9.69
CA GLY A 110 8.04 4.34 10.55
C GLY A 110 9.04 3.23 10.23
N MET A 111 9.22 2.89 8.97
CA MET A 111 10.18 1.86 8.56
C MET A 111 11.62 2.26 8.85
N LYS A 112 12.01 3.51 8.62
CA LYS A 112 13.35 4.00 9.01
C LYS A 112 13.55 3.98 10.52
N ALA A 113 12.53 4.30 11.32
CA ALA A 113 12.58 4.20 12.77
C ALA A 113 12.74 2.73 13.21
N THR A 114 11.99 1.80 12.62
CA THR A 114 12.13 0.37 12.91
C THR A 114 13.50 -0.18 12.54
N ALA A 115 14.14 0.35 11.50
CA ALA A 115 15.49 -0.06 11.10
C ALA A 115 16.59 0.36 12.09
N ILE A 116 16.34 1.34 12.95
CA ILE A 116 17.33 1.94 13.85
C ILE A 116 17.13 1.50 15.30
N LEU A 117 15.88 1.25 15.73
CA LEU A 117 15.55 0.94 17.13
C LEU A 117 15.91 -0.50 17.49
N PRO A 118 16.31 -0.77 18.74
CA PRO A 118 16.64 -2.13 19.19
C PRO A 118 15.45 -3.09 19.03
N PRO A 119 15.64 -4.31 18.51
CA PRO A 119 14.58 -5.30 18.36
C PRO A 119 13.85 -5.64 19.67
N ALA A 120 14.59 -5.66 20.79
CA ALA A 120 14.02 -5.91 22.11
C ALA A 120 13.02 -4.85 22.57
N GLU A 121 13.15 -3.60 22.10
CA GLU A 121 12.22 -2.51 22.42
C GLU A 121 11.02 -2.48 21.45
N LEU A 122 11.26 -2.83 20.19
CA LEU A 122 10.23 -2.81 19.16
C LEU A 122 9.26 -3.99 19.26
N SER A 123 9.75 -5.18 19.55
CA SER A 123 8.93 -6.39 19.62
C SER A 123 7.77 -6.29 20.62
N PRO A 124 7.95 -5.79 21.89
CA PRO A 124 6.85 -5.56 22.82
C PRO A 124 5.87 -4.49 22.32
N PHE A 125 6.37 -3.44 21.66
CA PHE A 125 5.54 -2.38 21.10
C PHE A 125 4.59 -2.95 20.02
N PHE A 126 5.11 -3.72 19.06
CA PHE A 126 4.30 -4.32 18.02
C PHE A 126 3.35 -5.41 18.54
N LYS A 127 3.75 -6.15 19.57
CA LYS A 127 2.87 -7.11 20.25
C LYS A 127 1.65 -6.43 20.90
N ASN A 128 1.82 -5.22 21.41
CA ASN A 128 0.76 -4.44 22.05
C ASN A 128 -0.09 -3.65 21.04
N LEU A 129 0.35 -3.49 19.80
CA LEU A 129 -0.37 -2.82 18.72
C LEU A 129 -1.41 -3.73 18.03
N GLY A 130 -2.05 -4.62 18.78
CA GLY A 130 -3.03 -5.55 18.24
C GLY A 130 -2.36 -6.58 17.32
N ASN A 131 -3.05 -7.17 16.39
CA ASN A 131 -2.65 -8.33 15.60
C ASN A 131 -1.39 -8.20 14.72
N CYS A 132 -0.45 -7.31 15.05
CA CYS A 132 0.82 -7.15 14.32
C CYS A 132 1.84 -8.23 14.71
N PHE A 133 1.51 -9.50 14.46
CA PHE A 133 2.36 -10.62 14.86
C PHE A 133 3.71 -10.66 14.12
N ILE A 134 3.80 -10.04 12.93
CA ILE A 134 4.99 -10.06 12.07
C ILE A 134 6.20 -9.42 12.75
N LEU A 135 5.98 -8.39 13.55
CA LEU A 135 7.01 -7.69 14.30
C LEU A 135 6.92 -7.96 15.80
N SER A 136 6.13 -8.96 16.20
CA SER A 136 5.92 -9.31 17.61
C SER A 136 7.05 -10.15 18.23
N SER A 137 8.02 -10.61 17.44
CA SER A 137 9.22 -11.28 17.91
C SER A 137 10.48 -10.51 17.54
N GLU A 138 11.51 -10.59 18.39
CA GLU A 138 12.80 -9.95 18.10
C GLU A 138 13.46 -10.47 16.81
N ASN A 139 13.28 -11.75 16.50
CA ASN A 139 13.83 -12.34 15.28
C ASN A 139 13.21 -11.71 14.03
N LEU A 140 11.88 -11.57 14.00
CA LEU A 140 11.18 -10.93 12.87
C LEU A 140 11.57 -9.45 12.72
N VAL A 141 11.78 -8.73 13.83
CA VAL A 141 12.30 -7.36 13.78
C VAL A 141 13.71 -7.33 13.24
N ARG A 142 14.59 -8.26 13.64
CA ARG A 142 15.95 -8.37 13.11
C ARG A 142 15.97 -8.68 11.62
N ASP A 143 15.12 -9.60 11.17
CA ASP A 143 14.98 -9.94 9.75
C ASP A 143 14.56 -8.70 8.95
N ALA A 144 13.56 -7.96 9.40
CA ALA A 144 13.12 -6.72 8.77
C ALA A 144 14.22 -5.65 8.75
N GLN A 145 15.02 -5.53 9.82
CA GLN A 145 16.17 -4.62 9.89
C GLN A 145 17.28 -5.05 8.94
N HIS A 146 17.58 -6.35 8.89
CA HIS A 146 18.57 -6.90 7.98
C HIS A 146 18.20 -6.61 6.52
N ASP A 147 16.94 -6.84 6.15
CA ASP A 147 16.42 -6.54 4.83
C ASP A 147 16.52 -5.05 4.50
N PHE A 148 16.21 -4.18 5.46
CA PHE A 148 16.40 -2.74 5.31
C PHE A 148 17.85 -2.37 5.01
N TRP A 149 18.81 -2.86 5.81
CA TRP A 149 20.22 -2.51 5.65
C TRP A 149 20.88 -3.15 4.42
N ASN A 150 20.36 -4.27 3.94
CA ASN A 150 20.81 -4.89 2.69
C ASN A 150 20.19 -4.28 1.42
N GLY A 151 19.46 -3.17 1.55
CA GLY A 151 18.88 -2.47 0.42
C GLY A 151 17.54 -3.04 -0.07
N MET A 152 17.02 -4.12 0.54
CA MET A 152 15.71 -4.66 0.22
C MET A 152 14.62 -3.63 0.54
N ALA A 153 14.79 -2.85 1.59
CA ALA A 153 13.90 -1.76 1.92
C ALA A 153 13.92 -0.62 0.89
N LEU A 154 15.00 -0.41 0.14
CA LEU A 154 14.98 0.51 -1.00
C LEU A 154 14.02 0.01 -2.08
N THR A 155 13.96 -1.30 -2.30
CA THR A 155 12.98 -1.93 -3.19
C THR A 155 11.56 -1.82 -2.63
N PHE A 156 11.41 -1.84 -1.31
CA PHE A 156 10.15 -1.64 -0.60
C PHE A 156 9.68 -0.17 -0.64
N TYR A 157 10.60 0.79 -0.48
CA TYR A 157 10.29 2.22 -0.54
C TYR A 157 10.18 2.76 -1.97
N TRP A 158 10.86 2.14 -2.91
CA TRP A 158 10.87 2.60 -4.28
C TRP A 158 9.48 2.65 -4.93
N PRO A 159 8.59 1.65 -4.76
CA PRO A 159 7.22 1.75 -5.22
C PRO A 159 6.45 2.89 -4.57
N TYR A 160 6.62 3.16 -3.29
CA TYR A 160 6.05 4.32 -2.62
C TYR A 160 6.52 5.63 -3.23
N ASN A 161 7.83 5.78 -3.37
CA ASN A 161 8.42 6.96 -4.00
C ASN A 161 7.95 7.13 -5.45
N GLN A 162 7.81 6.05 -6.19
CA GLN A 162 7.29 6.11 -7.55
C GLN A 162 5.80 6.43 -7.60
N LEU A 163 5.00 5.88 -6.69
CA LEU A 163 3.58 6.20 -6.60
C LEU A 163 3.38 7.66 -6.24
N SER A 164 4.12 8.19 -5.28
CA SER A 164 4.10 9.62 -4.95
C SER A 164 4.57 10.51 -6.10
N LEU A 165 5.62 10.11 -6.83
CA LEU A 165 6.15 10.81 -7.99
C LEU A 165 5.20 10.74 -9.20
N GLN A 166 4.46 9.65 -9.34
CA GLN A 166 3.45 9.48 -10.38
C GLN A 166 2.11 10.13 -10.02
N GLY A 167 2.05 10.78 -8.84
CA GLY A 167 0.85 11.42 -8.37
C GLY A 167 -0.19 10.43 -7.89
N SER A 168 0.21 9.45 -7.10
CA SER A 168 -0.73 8.69 -6.31
C SER A 168 -1.60 9.66 -5.52
N ASN A 169 -2.87 9.36 -5.47
CA ASN A 169 -3.84 10.26 -4.88
C ASN A 169 -3.60 10.34 -3.36
N PRO A 170 -3.56 11.55 -2.77
CA PRO A 170 -3.41 11.72 -1.34
C PRO A 170 -4.68 11.33 -0.57
N GLY A 171 -5.38 10.38 -0.83
CA GLY A 171 -6.50 9.90 -0.06
C GLY A 171 -6.19 8.48 0.31
N THR A 172 -5.27 8.28 1.22
CA THR A 172 -4.93 6.96 1.62
C THR A 172 -6.01 6.36 2.48
N PHE A 173 -6.11 5.08 2.38
CA PHE A 173 -7.16 4.32 3.02
C PHE A 173 -6.99 4.26 4.53
N THR A 174 -5.77 4.16 5.02
CA THR A 174 -5.50 4.14 6.45
C THR A 174 -5.96 5.44 7.11
N ILE A 175 -5.74 6.58 6.47
CA ILE A 175 -6.24 7.86 6.99
C ILE A 175 -7.75 7.95 6.86
N ALA A 176 -8.34 7.44 5.78
CA ALA A 176 -9.79 7.38 5.64
C ALA A 176 -10.42 6.45 6.69
N GLN A 177 -9.84 5.29 6.96
CA GLN A 177 -10.26 4.38 8.03
C GLN A 177 -10.13 5.01 9.42
N LEU A 178 -9.00 5.65 9.70
CA LEU A 178 -8.80 6.36 10.97
C LEU A 178 -9.82 7.50 11.12
N HIS A 179 -10.10 8.23 10.05
CA HIS A 179 -11.14 9.24 10.05
C HIS A 179 -12.52 8.65 10.34
N ASN A 180 -12.85 7.51 9.72
CA ASN A 180 -14.11 6.81 9.96
C ASN A 180 -14.25 6.40 11.42
N GLU A 181 -13.20 5.89 12.05
CA GLU A 181 -13.22 5.50 13.46
C GLU A 181 -13.34 6.71 14.40
N ILE A 182 -12.61 7.79 14.13
CA ILE A 182 -12.62 8.98 15.00
C ILE A 182 -13.95 9.75 14.89
N PHE A 183 -14.49 9.88 13.67
CA PHE A 183 -15.63 10.75 13.40
C PHE A 183 -16.94 9.99 13.14
N GLY A 184 -16.94 8.66 13.25
CA GLY A 184 -18.11 7.82 12.99
C GLY A 184 -18.62 7.89 11.55
N THR A 185 -17.75 8.28 10.61
CA THR A 185 -18.09 8.32 9.19
C THR A 185 -17.91 6.94 8.56
N GLN A 186 -18.59 6.70 7.45
CA GLN A 186 -18.56 5.39 6.80
C GLN A 186 -18.23 5.55 5.31
N TYR A 187 -17.02 6.03 5.03
CA TYR A 187 -16.50 6.09 3.68
C TYR A 187 -15.78 4.81 3.34
N ASP A 188 -16.07 4.28 2.18
CA ASP A 188 -15.36 3.19 1.55
C ASP A 188 -14.60 3.72 0.34
N GLY A 189 -13.52 3.07 -0.04
CA GLY A 189 -12.77 3.49 -1.21
C GLY A 189 -12.13 2.30 -1.90
N VAL A 190 -11.83 2.47 -3.16
CA VAL A 190 -11.08 1.52 -3.96
C VAL A 190 -9.99 2.23 -4.74
N TYR A 191 -8.82 1.63 -4.79
CA TYR A 191 -7.75 2.00 -5.69
C TYR A 191 -7.81 1.15 -6.94
N ILE A 192 -7.87 1.81 -8.11
CA ILE A 192 -7.93 1.14 -9.40
C ILE A 192 -6.66 1.47 -10.16
N THR A 193 -5.85 0.47 -10.46
CA THR A 193 -4.73 0.61 -11.39
C THR A 193 -5.09 -0.04 -12.72
N LYS A 194 -5.00 0.76 -13.78
CA LYS A 194 -5.26 0.30 -15.15
C LYS A 194 -4.11 -0.58 -15.67
N PRO A 195 -4.37 -1.48 -16.60
CA PRO A 195 -3.32 -2.20 -17.33
C PRO A 195 -2.26 -1.27 -17.89
N GLN A 196 -1.03 -1.75 -18.04
CA GLN A 196 0.10 -0.91 -18.50
C GLN A 196 -0.14 -0.30 -19.88
N HIS A 197 -0.74 -1.08 -20.79
CA HIS A 197 -1.12 -0.64 -22.14
C HIS A 197 -2.64 -0.66 -22.27
N TYR A 198 -3.33 0.10 -21.38
CA TYR A 198 -4.79 0.13 -21.37
C TYR A 198 -5.37 0.62 -22.68
N ASP A 199 -6.22 -0.20 -23.28
CA ASP A 199 -7.01 0.10 -24.47
C ASP A 199 -8.51 0.05 -24.09
N LYS A 200 -9.21 1.16 -24.25
CA LYS A 200 -10.63 1.28 -23.90
C LYS A 200 -11.55 0.31 -24.66
N ASP A 201 -11.09 -0.21 -25.80
CA ASP A 201 -11.87 -1.10 -26.66
C ASP A 201 -11.65 -2.59 -26.33
N LYS A 202 -10.68 -2.89 -25.48
CA LYS A 202 -10.40 -4.25 -24.98
C LYS A 202 -11.08 -4.54 -23.66
N THR A 203 -11.39 -5.81 -23.45
CA THR A 203 -11.91 -6.34 -22.18
C THR A 203 -10.78 -6.97 -21.39
N TYR A 204 -10.72 -6.67 -20.08
CA TYR A 204 -9.63 -7.09 -19.21
C TYR A 204 -10.13 -7.85 -17.97
N PRO A 205 -9.39 -8.86 -17.52
CA PRO A 205 -9.61 -9.47 -16.21
C PRO A 205 -9.39 -8.45 -15.08
N VAL A 206 -9.94 -8.76 -13.89
CA VAL A 206 -9.80 -7.91 -12.70
C VAL A 206 -9.19 -8.71 -11.56
N CYS A 207 -8.08 -8.20 -11.03
CA CYS A 207 -7.44 -8.69 -9.82
C CYS A 207 -7.84 -7.79 -8.65
N PHE A 208 -8.74 -8.27 -7.79
CA PHE A 208 -9.06 -7.61 -6.53
C PHE A 208 -7.95 -7.91 -5.52
N PHE A 209 -7.45 -6.88 -4.85
CA PHE A 209 -6.38 -7.00 -3.88
C PHE A 209 -6.85 -6.59 -2.49
N ALA A 210 -6.72 -7.51 -1.53
CA ALA A 210 -6.99 -7.30 -0.12
C ALA A 210 -5.66 -7.13 0.63
N HIS A 211 -5.50 -5.95 1.23
CA HIS A 211 -4.27 -5.52 1.90
C HIS A 211 -4.03 -6.24 3.24
N GLY A 212 -2.80 -6.16 3.72
CA GLY A 212 -2.41 -6.64 5.03
C GLY A 212 -2.69 -5.65 6.16
N TYR A 213 -2.04 -5.87 7.30
CA TYR A 213 -2.14 -5.02 8.49
C TYR A 213 -1.79 -3.56 8.18
N LEU A 214 -2.52 -2.63 8.80
CA LEU A 214 -2.42 -1.17 8.64
C LEU A 214 -2.74 -0.62 7.24
N GLY A 215 -3.31 -1.40 6.34
CA GLY A 215 -3.87 -0.89 5.11
C GLY A 215 -2.88 -0.31 4.10
N SER A 216 -1.61 -0.67 4.19
CA SER A 216 -0.54 -0.19 3.31
C SER A 216 -0.63 -0.77 1.90
N TRP A 217 -1.74 -0.59 1.26
CA TRP A 217 -2.10 -1.21 -0.01
C TRP A 217 -1.61 -0.47 -1.25
N GLU A 218 -1.34 0.82 -1.14
CA GLU A 218 -0.69 1.57 -2.22
C GLU A 218 0.67 0.98 -2.58
N LEU A 219 1.47 0.62 -1.57
CA LEU A 219 2.74 -0.05 -1.77
C LEU A 219 2.58 -1.36 -2.54
N TYR A 220 1.77 -2.25 -1.99
CA TYR A 220 1.59 -3.57 -2.58
C TYR A 220 0.87 -3.52 -3.92
N GLN A 221 -0.03 -2.56 -4.11
CA GLN A 221 -0.61 -2.29 -5.42
C GLN A 221 0.44 -1.82 -6.42
N GLY A 222 1.41 -1.02 -5.99
CA GLY A 222 2.57 -0.65 -6.80
C GLY A 222 3.34 -1.87 -7.28
N LEU A 223 3.56 -2.85 -6.41
CA LEU A 223 4.18 -4.13 -6.77
C LEU A 223 3.30 -4.92 -7.77
N LEU A 224 2.01 -5.04 -7.49
CA LEU A 224 1.05 -5.75 -8.35
C LEU A 224 0.74 -5.01 -9.66
N SER A 225 1.06 -3.72 -9.78
CA SER A 225 0.89 -2.95 -11.02
C SER A 225 1.73 -3.47 -12.18
N ASN A 226 2.67 -4.38 -11.92
CA ASN A 226 3.46 -5.09 -12.92
C ASN A 226 2.75 -6.35 -13.45
N LEU A 227 1.56 -6.69 -12.94
CA LEU A 227 0.72 -7.71 -13.56
C LEU A 227 0.31 -7.25 -14.97
N GLU A 228 0.40 -8.18 -15.91
CA GLU A 228 0.11 -7.91 -17.31
C GLU A 228 -1.41 -7.90 -17.58
N ASN A 229 -1.84 -7.05 -18.48
CA ASN A 229 -3.18 -7.09 -19.09
C ASN A 229 -4.36 -7.24 -18.11
N CYS A 230 -4.29 -6.73 -16.89
CA CYS A 230 -5.41 -6.76 -15.95
C CYS A 230 -5.58 -5.42 -15.20
N PHE A 231 -6.79 -5.17 -14.72
CA PHE A 231 -7.00 -4.17 -13.68
C PHE A 231 -6.54 -4.73 -12.34
N VAL A 232 -5.87 -3.91 -11.53
CA VAL A 232 -5.65 -4.19 -10.12
C VAL A 232 -6.51 -3.25 -9.31
N VAL A 233 -7.43 -3.81 -8.52
CA VAL A 233 -8.40 -3.07 -7.72
C VAL A 233 -8.19 -3.40 -6.25
N SER A 234 -7.52 -2.50 -5.53
CA SER A 234 -7.37 -2.65 -4.09
C SER A 234 -8.65 -2.30 -3.39
N ILE A 235 -9.12 -3.24 -2.58
CA ILE A 235 -10.34 -3.11 -1.77
C ILE A 235 -9.98 -2.86 -0.32
N GLY A 236 -10.86 -2.17 0.39
CA GLY A 236 -10.67 -1.89 1.80
C GLY A 236 -11.59 -2.69 2.70
N THR A 237 -11.28 -2.61 3.97
CA THR A 237 -12.15 -3.06 5.06
C THR A 237 -12.27 -1.94 6.09
N LYS A 238 -13.30 -1.97 6.92
CA LYS A 238 -13.48 -1.03 8.05
C LYS A 238 -12.50 -1.32 9.19
N ASP A 239 -11.89 -2.49 9.21
CA ASP A 239 -10.96 -2.92 10.25
C ASP A 239 -9.53 -2.48 9.91
N LEU A 240 -8.94 -1.59 10.73
CA LEU A 240 -7.55 -1.14 10.62
C LEU A 240 -6.53 -2.29 10.65
N SER A 241 -6.88 -3.42 11.26
CA SER A 241 -6.03 -4.61 11.24
C SER A 241 -5.99 -5.32 9.88
N GLY A 242 -6.84 -4.92 8.92
CA GLY A 242 -6.92 -5.56 7.61
C GLY A 242 -7.66 -6.90 7.63
N ILE A 243 -8.57 -7.10 8.58
CA ILE A 243 -9.42 -8.29 8.65
C ILE A 243 -10.68 -8.07 7.81
N PHE A 244 -10.80 -8.85 6.76
CA PHE A 244 -11.94 -8.77 5.83
C PHE A 244 -13.04 -9.74 6.22
N GLY A 245 -14.29 -9.25 6.21
CA GLY A 245 -15.48 -10.03 6.45
C GLY A 245 -16.26 -10.36 5.17
N TYR A 246 -17.40 -11.05 5.35
CA TYR A 246 -18.29 -11.43 4.25
C TYR A 246 -18.78 -10.20 3.45
N GLU A 247 -19.19 -9.14 4.14
CA GLU A 247 -19.71 -7.94 3.49
C GLU A 247 -18.65 -7.20 2.67
N ASP A 248 -17.37 -7.22 3.08
CA ASP A 248 -16.29 -6.60 2.32
C ASP A 248 -16.11 -7.30 0.96
N ILE A 249 -16.19 -8.63 0.92
CA ILE A 249 -16.12 -9.38 -0.33
C ILE A 249 -17.40 -9.24 -1.14
N ASN A 250 -18.57 -9.19 -0.48
CA ASN A 250 -19.84 -8.99 -1.14
C ASN A 250 -19.93 -7.63 -1.86
N LYS A 251 -19.26 -6.59 -1.34
CA LYS A 251 -19.16 -5.27 -1.99
C LYS A 251 -18.50 -5.33 -3.37
N ILE A 252 -17.59 -6.30 -3.62
CA ILE A 252 -16.98 -6.48 -4.94
C ILE A 252 -18.07 -6.63 -6.00
N PHE A 253 -19.07 -7.46 -5.72
CA PHE A 253 -20.14 -7.78 -6.66
C PHE A 253 -21.26 -6.74 -6.66
N ARG A 254 -21.57 -6.16 -5.51
CA ARG A 254 -22.66 -5.19 -5.37
C ARG A 254 -22.29 -3.79 -5.81
N PHE A 255 -21.03 -3.37 -5.62
CA PHE A 255 -20.62 -1.99 -5.81
C PHE A 255 -19.40 -1.85 -6.73
N TYR A 256 -18.33 -2.62 -6.55
CA TYR A 256 -17.08 -2.35 -7.24
C TYR A 256 -17.13 -2.76 -8.73
N ILE A 257 -17.69 -3.89 -9.06
CA ILE A 257 -17.91 -4.31 -10.46
C ILE A 257 -18.84 -3.35 -11.20
N PRO A 258 -20.05 -3.00 -10.67
CA PRO A 258 -20.89 -1.98 -11.29
C PRO A 258 -20.17 -0.64 -11.49
N MET A 259 -19.48 -0.15 -10.47
CA MET A 259 -18.72 1.10 -10.54
C MET A 259 -17.65 1.07 -11.64
N LEU A 260 -16.88 -0.02 -11.79
CA LEU A 260 -15.89 -0.14 -12.86
C LEU A 260 -16.54 0.00 -14.25
N LYS A 261 -17.73 -0.56 -14.43
CA LYS A 261 -18.51 -0.44 -15.68
C LYS A 261 -19.03 0.99 -15.88
N GLU A 262 -19.49 1.65 -14.83
CA GLU A 262 -19.93 3.06 -14.86
C GLU A 262 -18.79 4.01 -15.20
N GLU A 263 -17.54 3.70 -14.78
CA GLU A 263 -16.33 4.42 -15.18
C GLU A 263 -15.93 4.15 -16.66
N GLY A 264 -16.70 3.33 -17.37
CA GLY A 264 -16.47 3.00 -18.77
C GLY A 264 -15.41 1.92 -19.00
N TYR A 265 -15.01 1.19 -17.94
CA TYR A 265 -14.05 0.10 -18.08
C TYR A 265 -14.73 -1.17 -18.59
N ARG A 266 -14.13 -1.79 -19.59
CA ARG A 266 -14.57 -3.11 -20.08
C ARG A 266 -13.86 -4.19 -19.30
N ILE A 267 -14.57 -4.81 -18.38
CA ILE A 267 -14.07 -5.87 -17.49
C ILE A 267 -14.63 -7.23 -17.90
N ASP A 268 -13.83 -8.27 -17.73
CA ASP A 268 -14.22 -9.66 -17.94
C ASP A 268 -14.67 -10.27 -16.61
N GLU A 269 -15.99 -10.39 -16.43
CA GLU A 269 -16.58 -10.92 -15.20
C GLU A 269 -16.40 -12.44 -15.02
N GLU A 270 -16.00 -13.16 -16.08
CA GLU A 270 -15.64 -14.58 -15.97
C GLU A 270 -14.18 -14.76 -15.49
N ARG A 271 -13.36 -13.72 -15.60
CA ARG A 271 -11.96 -13.70 -15.15
C ARG A 271 -11.74 -12.73 -14.00
N LEU A 272 -12.40 -13.02 -12.88
CA LEU A 272 -12.20 -12.31 -11.63
C LEU A 272 -11.21 -13.08 -10.75
N HIS A 273 -10.25 -12.37 -10.20
CA HIS A 273 -9.22 -12.92 -9.34
C HIS A 273 -9.21 -12.17 -8.01
N LEU A 274 -8.94 -12.87 -6.91
CA LEU A 274 -8.76 -12.27 -5.59
C LEU A 274 -7.36 -12.60 -5.09
N ILE A 275 -6.65 -11.60 -4.58
CA ILE A 275 -5.31 -11.71 -4.00
C ILE A 275 -5.36 -11.17 -2.58
N GLY A 276 -5.11 -12.01 -1.59
CA GLY A 276 -5.02 -11.62 -0.18
C GLY A 276 -3.58 -11.72 0.33
N LEU A 277 -3.08 -10.61 0.90
CA LEU A 277 -1.74 -10.54 1.47
C LEU A 277 -1.81 -10.45 3.00
N SER A 278 -1.06 -11.29 3.71
CA SER A 278 -0.99 -11.25 5.17
C SER A 278 -2.40 -11.28 5.80
N ASN A 279 -2.80 -10.31 6.62
CA ASN A 279 -4.16 -10.24 7.16
C ASN A 279 -5.25 -10.20 6.06
N GLY A 280 -4.94 -9.69 4.86
CA GLY A 280 -5.83 -9.77 3.69
C GLY A 280 -6.14 -11.20 3.24
N GLY A 281 -5.41 -12.20 3.72
CA GLY A 281 -5.74 -13.62 3.55
C GLY A 281 -7.10 -13.99 4.15
N THR A 282 -7.62 -13.20 5.09
CA THR A 282 -8.99 -13.35 5.60
C THR A 282 -10.02 -13.12 4.49
N ALA A 283 -9.77 -12.17 3.56
CA ALA A 283 -10.58 -11.99 2.36
C ALA A 283 -10.58 -13.25 1.50
N SER A 284 -9.39 -13.83 1.28
CA SER A 284 -9.25 -15.09 0.52
C SER A 284 -9.98 -16.25 1.20
N ASN A 285 -9.93 -16.34 2.54
CA ASN A 285 -10.67 -17.35 3.30
C ASN A 285 -12.18 -17.16 3.19
N VAL A 286 -12.68 -15.93 3.29
CA VAL A 286 -14.11 -15.63 3.08
C VAL A 286 -14.53 -15.98 1.65
N ALA A 287 -13.73 -15.61 0.65
CA ALA A 287 -14.00 -15.92 -0.74
C ALA A 287 -14.02 -17.43 -1.00
N LEU A 288 -13.06 -18.15 -0.45
CA LEU A 288 -12.98 -19.63 -0.59
C LEU A 288 -14.21 -20.33 0.00
N ARG A 289 -14.75 -19.82 1.11
CA ARG A 289 -15.92 -20.41 1.79
C ARG A 289 -17.25 -20.06 1.12
N SER A 290 -17.38 -18.82 0.63
CA SER A 290 -18.69 -18.24 0.31
C SER A 290 -18.83 -17.75 -1.13
N PHE A 291 -17.73 -17.54 -1.85
CA PHE A 291 -17.70 -16.92 -3.18
C PHE A 291 -16.80 -17.67 -4.19
N ASP A 292 -16.45 -18.93 -3.90
CA ASP A 292 -15.52 -19.70 -4.73
C ASP A 292 -15.98 -19.95 -6.17
N ASN A 293 -17.28 -19.81 -6.43
CA ASN A 293 -17.86 -19.87 -7.77
C ASN A 293 -17.90 -18.54 -8.51
N ARG A 294 -17.47 -17.45 -7.86
CA ARG A 294 -17.46 -16.10 -8.42
C ARG A 294 -16.07 -15.66 -8.84
N PHE A 295 -15.02 -16.34 -8.40
CA PHE A 295 -13.64 -16.09 -8.75
C PHE A 295 -13.05 -17.22 -9.56
N GLN A 296 -12.26 -16.89 -10.59
CA GLN A 296 -11.45 -17.87 -11.32
C GLN A 296 -10.29 -18.37 -10.47
N THR A 297 -9.64 -17.43 -9.73
CA THR A 297 -8.57 -17.77 -8.79
C THR A 297 -8.72 -17.03 -7.48
N ILE A 298 -8.29 -17.67 -6.40
CA ILE A 298 -8.14 -17.10 -5.06
C ILE A 298 -6.71 -17.31 -4.63
N THR A 299 -5.98 -16.22 -4.40
CA THR A 299 -4.56 -16.21 -4.09
C THR A 299 -4.33 -15.83 -2.64
N TYR A 300 -3.38 -16.50 -2.02
CA TYR A 300 -2.89 -16.27 -0.68
C TYR A 300 -1.41 -15.91 -0.76
N ILE A 301 -0.99 -14.80 -0.16
CA ILE A 301 0.42 -14.40 -0.08
C ILE A 301 0.78 -14.19 1.38
N SER A 302 1.79 -14.91 1.88
CA SER A 302 2.32 -14.80 3.25
C SER A 302 1.22 -14.78 4.32
N THR A 303 0.30 -15.75 4.28
CA THR A 303 -0.85 -15.84 5.18
C THR A 303 -1.28 -17.30 5.38
N SER A 304 -2.31 -17.57 6.15
CA SER A 304 -2.87 -18.90 6.35
C SER A 304 -4.08 -19.15 5.46
N CYS A 305 -4.27 -20.40 5.03
CA CYS A 305 -5.42 -20.83 4.26
C CYS A 305 -6.31 -21.77 5.07
N ASP A 306 -7.60 -21.49 5.07
CA ASP A 306 -8.60 -22.41 5.61
C ASP A 306 -8.90 -23.54 4.62
N VAL A 307 -8.38 -24.72 4.91
CA VAL A 307 -8.64 -25.90 4.11
C VAL A 307 -9.97 -26.51 4.53
N VAL A 308 -11.07 -26.11 3.88
CA VAL A 308 -12.40 -26.52 4.36
C VAL A 308 -13.13 -27.52 3.47
N LYS A 309 -13.01 -27.43 2.14
CA LYS A 309 -13.75 -28.27 1.18
C LYS A 309 -13.22 -28.06 -0.25
N ARG A 310 -13.80 -28.77 -1.21
CA ARG A 310 -13.57 -28.52 -2.63
C ARG A 310 -13.96 -27.10 -3.00
N SER A 311 -13.08 -26.38 -3.69
CA SER A 311 -13.35 -25.08 -4.30
C SER A 311 -13.46 -25.22 -5.83
N ARG A 312 -14.30 -24.38 -6.43
CA ARG A 312 -14.38 -24.20 -7.88
C ARG A 312 -13.26 -23.28 -8.38
N ALA A 313 -12.90 -22.28 -7.59
CA ALA A 313 -11.76 -21.42 -7.88
C ALA A 313 -10.46 -22.23 -7.78
N LYS A 314 -9.50 -21.91 -8.65
CA LYS A 314 -8.12 -22.34 -8.48
C LYS A 314 -7.50 -21.59 -7.30
N VAL A 315 -6.81 -22.29 -6.42
CA VAL A 315 -6.18 -21.72 -5.24
C VAL A 315 -4.68 -21.57 -5.47
N LEU A 316 -4.18 -20.34 -5.38
CA LEU A 316 -2.76 -20.01 -5.48
C LEU A 316 -2.20 -19.72 -4.11
N MET A 317 -1.01 -20.24 -3.80
CA MET A 317 -0.35 -20.09 -2.51
C MET A 317 1.07 -19.62 -2.71
N ILE A 318 1.43 -18.47 -2.13
CA ILE A 318 2.73 -17.83 -2.25
C ILE A 318 3.26 -17.55 -0.85
N GLY A 319 4.41 -18.12 -0.47
CA GLY A 319 4.95 -17.88 0.87
C GLY A 319 6.26 -18.57 1.15
N GLY A 320 6.84 -18.21 2.28
CA GLY A 320 8.14 -18.69 2.75
C GLY A 320 8.04 -19.72 3.89
N GLY A 321 9.01 -20.61 3.97
CA GLY A 321 9.08 -21.64 5.02
C GLY A 321 9.40 -21.08 6.40
N LYS A 322 10.06 -19.93 6.46
CA LYS A 322 10.34 -19.20 7.71
C LYS A 322 9.19 -18.29 8.17
N ASP A 323 8.13 -18.18 7.38
CA ASP A 323 6.90 -17.48 7.77
C ASP A 323 5.93 -18.45 8.43
N ALA A 324 5.69 -18.29 9.73
CA ALA A 324 4.78 -19.15 10.50
C ALA A 324 3.36 -19.23 9.90
N SER A 325 2.91 -18.19 9.17
CA SER A 325 1.59 -18.17 8.55
C SER A 325 1.51 -18.99 7.27
N SER A 326 2.61 -19.16 6.55
CA SER A 326 2.68 -19.85 5.26
C SER A 326 3.51 -21.14 5.26
N ALA A 327 4.21 -21.46 6.36
CA ALA A 327 5.08 -22.64 6.46
C ALA A 327 4.37 -23.98 6.13
N ASN A 328 3.07 -24.07 6.32
CA ASN A 328 2.28 -25.26 6.05
C ASN A 328 1.69 -25.35 4.63
N TRP A 329 2.01 -24.44 3.72
CA TRP A 329 1.46 -24.42 2.36
C TRP A 329 1.60 -25.74 1.58
N PRO A 330 2.75 -26.45 1.64
CA PRO A 330 2.87 -27.74 0.95
C PRO A 330 1.85 -28.77 1.44
N VAL A 331 1.51 -28.76 2.73
CA VAL A 331 0.51 -29.65 3.34
C VAL A 331 -0.90 -29.21 2.94
N SER A 332 -1.21 -27.90 3.09
CA SER A 332 -2.52 -27.32 2.74
C SER A 332 -2.85 -27.51 1.27
N SER A 333 -1.88 -27.35 0.37
CA SER A 333 -2.04 -27.59 -1.06
C SER A 333 -2.44 -29.05 -1.35
N LYS A 334 -1.73 -30.01 -0.76
CA LYS A 334 -2.06 -31.43 -0.91
C LYS A 334 -3.46 -31.77 -0.39
N GLN A 335 -3.87 -31.18 0.74
CA GLN A 335 -5.20 -31.37 1.29
C GLN A 335 -6.29 -30.82 0.34
N LEU A 336 -6.11 -29.61 -0.18
CA LEU A 336 -7.03 -29.01 -1.16
C LEU A 336 -7.12 -29.85 -2.44
N GLN A 337 -5.99 -30.36 -2.94
CA GLN A 337 -5.95 -31.28 -4.09
C GLN A 337 -6.72 -32.58 -3.78
N GLY A 338 -6.57 -33.11 -2.57
CA GLY A 338 -7.34 -34.25 -2.09
C GLY A 338 -8.85 -34.05 -2.12
N TYR A 339 -9.31 -32.81 -1.94
CA TYR A 339 -10.72 -32.43 -2.12
C TYR A 339 -11.12 -32.15 -3.58
N GLY A 340 -10.17 -32.25 -4.53
CA GLY A 340 -10.40 -31.98 -5.95
C GLY A 340 -10.33 -30.47 -6.32
N THR A 341 -9.73 -29.63 -5.48
CA THR A 341 -9.43 -28.23 -5.79
C THR A 341 -8.15 -28.15 -6.61
N LYS A 342 -8.16 -27.35 -7.69
CA LYS A 342 -6.93 -27.03 -8.43
C LYS A 342 -6.07 -26.09 -7.60
N THR A 343 -4.80 -26.42 -7.41
CA THR A 343 -3.86 -25.58 -6.67
C THR A 343 -2.57 -25.35 -7.44
N ALA A 344 -1.93 -24.18 -7.23
CA ALA A 344 -0.54 -23.95 -7.58
C ALA A 344 0.16 -23.26 -6.41
N ILE A 345 1.43 -23.57 -6.22
CA ILE A 345 2.21 -23.08 -5.09
C ILE A 345 3.55 -22.50 -5.56
N LEU A 346 3.87 -21.33 -5.06
CA LEU A 346 5.21 -20.75 -5.10
C LEU A 346 5.72 -20.69 -3.67
N PHE A 347 6.63 -21.59 -3.32
CA PHE A 347 7.13 -21.75 -1.97
C PHE A 347 8.65 -21.72 -1.95
N ASP A 348 9.21 -21.01 -0.99
CA ASP A 348 10.65 -20.95 -0.76
C ASP A 348 10.92 -21.23 0.72
N GLU A 349 11.61 -22.35 1.01
CA GLU A 349 11.86 -22.79 2.40
C GLU A 349 12.71 -21.80 3.20
N GLU A 350 13.54 -21.01 2.51
CA GLU A 350 14.46 -20.08 3.15
C GLU A 350 13.88 -18.68 3.32
N ASP A 351 12.76 -18.37 2.66
CA ASP A 351 12.14 -17.07 2.72
C ASP A 351 11.15 -16.91 3.91
N ASN A 352 10.88 -15.66 4.27
CA ASN A 352 10.03 -15.28 5.39
C ASN A 352 8.77 -14.53 4.94
N HIS A 353 8.10 -13.83 5.85
CA HIS A 353 6.87 -13.09 5.60
C HIS A 353 7.01 -11.99 4.51
N TYR A 354 8.24 -11.52 4.27
CA TYR A 354 8.53 -10.47 3.28
C TYR A 354 8.84 -11.00 1.87
N MET A 355 8.52 -12.24 1.58
CA MET A 355 8.75 -12.86 0.26
C MET A 355 8.21 -12.01 -0.90
N MET A 356 7.07 -11.30 -0.71
CA MET A 356 6.52 -10.39 -1.70
C MET A 356 7.50 -9.27 -2.11
N VAL A 357 8.37 -8.87 -1.21
CA VAL A 357 9.41 -7.85 -1.44
C VAL A 357 10.68 -8.48 -1.99
N HIS A 358 11.13 -9.60 -1.39
CA HIS A 358 12.37 -10.26 -1.75
C HIS A 358 12.34 -10.84 -3.16
N GLN A 359 11.20 -11.43 -3.55
CA GLN A 359 11.05 -12.19 -4.79
C GLN A 359 9.97 -11.58 -5.71
N GLN A 360 9.83 -10.27 -5.71
CA GLN A 360 8.78 -9.55 -6.45
C GLN A 360 8.63 -10.06 -7.88
N GLN A 361 9.72 -10.09 -8.67
CA GLN A 361 9.62 -10.48 -10.08
C GLN A 361 9.17 -11.94 -10.24
N ARG A 362 9.67 -12.85 -9.41
CA ARG A 362 9.28 -14.26 -9.43
C ARG A 362 7.79 -14.45 -9.09
N ILE A 363 7.28 -13.64 -8.16
CA ILE A 363 5.85 -13.65 -7.80
C ILE A 363 4.99 -13.09 -8.95
N ILE A 364 5.42 -11.99 -9.57
CA ILE A 364 4.71 -11.42 -10.72
C ILE A 364 4.68 -12.39 -11.91
N ASP A 365 5.80 -13.04 -12.20
CA ASP A 365 5.88 -14.03 -13.28
C ASP A 365 4.96 -15.23 -13.01
N PHE A 366 4.96 -15.73 -11.76
CA PHE A 366 4.06 -16.78 -11.32
C PHE A 366 2.58 -16.36 -11.43
N LEU A 367 2.24 -15.18 -10.97
CA LEU A 367 0.87 -14.67 -11.07
C LEU A 367 0.45 -14.46 -12.53
N ASN A 368 1.28 -13.86 -13.37
CA ASN A 368 0.96 -13.67 -14.80
C ASN A 368 0.68 -15.01 -15.51
N GLN A 369 1.43 -16.06 -15.14
CA GLN A 369 1.21 -17.41 -15.67
C GLN A 369 -0.08 -18.03 -15.12
N GLU A 370 -0.26 -18.03 -13.80
CA GLU A 370 -1.33 -18.75 -13.12
C GLU A 370 -2.71 -18.09 -13.23
N LEU A 371 -2.73 -16.77 -13.46
CA LEU A 371 -3.93 -15.96 -13.74
C LEU A 371 -4.22 -15.86 -15.25
N GLU A 372 -3.40 -16.45 -16.10
CA GLU A 372 -3.56 -16.44 -17.58
C GLU A 372 -3.65 -15.01 -18.15
N LEU A 373 -2.75 -14.12 -17.69
CA LEU A 373 -2.76 -12.69 -18.05
C LEU A 373 -1.98 -12.35 -19.34
N LYS A 374 -1.24 -13.33 -19.90
CA LYS A 374 -0.43 -13.15 -21.11
C LYS A 374 -1.25 -13.16 -22.39
#